data_44677ee6dca8c1c70a81eaa2e5b8e3b7
#
_entry.id   44677ee6dca8c1c70a81eaa2e5b8e3b7
#
_cell.length_a   1.000
_cell.length_b   1.000
_cell.length_c   1.000
_cell.angle_alpha   90.00
_cell.angle_beta   90.00
_cell.angle_gamma   90.00
#
_symmetry.space_group_name_H-M   'P 1'
#
loop_
_entity.id
_entity.type
_entity.pdbx_description
1 polymer ?
#
loop_
_entity_poly.entity_id
_entity_poly.type
_entity_poly.pdbx_seq_one_letter_code
_entity_poly.pdbx_strand_id
1 'polypeptide(L)'
;MCKREELFVTSKLWNTFHSPEHVEAACQRSLDDLGLDYLDLYLIHFPISLAFVPFSERYPPEWMAPGADGMKFAKVPVSSTWAAMEKLVEDGRVKDIGVSNWSSQGLRDLLSYCKIQPAVLQVLCKFGRVMGDVLGGGAPLPPVPQAG
;
A
#
# COMPACT_ATOMS: atom_id res chain seq x y z
N MET A 1 -5.72 15.23 -26.98
CA MET A 1 -5.16 15.20 -25.62
C MET A 1 -6.20 14.55 -24.72
N CYS A 2 -5.87 13.51 -23.97
CA CYS A 2 -6.82 12.83 -23.09
C CYS A 2 -7.18 13.76 -21.92
N LYS A 3 -8.44 13.81 -21.52
CA LYS A 3 -8.86 14.59 -20.35
C LYS A 3 -8.63 13.79 -19.07
N ARG A 4 -8.46 14.47 -17.92
CA ARG A 4 -8.23 13.81 -16.62
C ARG A 4 -9.34 12.82 -16.25
N GLU A 5 -10.60 13.16 -16.57
CA GLU A 5 -11.79 12.35 -16.30
C GLU A 5 -11.86 11.06 -17.14
N GLU A 6 -11.08 10.97 -18.21
CA GLU A 6 -10.99 9.77 -19.07
C GLU A 6 -9.93 8.78 -18.57
N LEU A 7 -9.15 9.15 -17.53
CA LEU A 7 -8.10 8.34 -16.94
C LEU A 7 -8.53 7.82 -15.58
N PHE A 8 -8.20 6.54 -15.30
CA PHE A 8 -8.29 5.96 -13.97
C PHE A 8 -6.87 5.80 -13.41
N VAL A 9 -6.50 6.64 -12.46
CA VAL A 9 -5.14 6.71 -11.92
C VAL A 9 -5.09 6.10 -10.53
N THR A 10 -4.22 5.10 -10.35
CA THR A 10 -4.01 4.40 -9.08
C THR A 10 -2.60 4.65 -8.56
N SER A 11 -2.47 4.97 -7.28
CA SER A 11 -1.19 4.96 -6.57
C SER A 11 -1.29 4.15 -5.26
N LYS A 12 -0.19 4.03 -4.52
CA LYS A 12 -0.12 3.18 -3.32
C LYS A 12 0.63 3.86 -2.19
N LEU A 13 0.11 3.70 -0.97
CA LEU A 13 0.77 4.06 0.26
C LEU A 13 1.87 3.04 0.56
N TRP A 14 3.11 3.51 0.58
CA TRP A 14 4.25 2.64 0.90
C TRP A 14 4.34 2.34 2.40
N ASN A 15 4.98 1.24 2.72
CA ASN A 15 5.02 0.64 4.07
C ASN A 15 5.63 1.54 5.15
N THR A 16 6.53 2.45 4.80
CA THR A 16 7.16 3.39 5.74
C THR A 16 6.25 4.57 6.12
N PHE A 17 5.08 4.71 5.48
CA PHE A 17 4.13 5.82 5.69
C PHE A 17 2.81 5.38 6.33
N HIS A 18 2.75 4.21 6.95
CA HIS A 18 1.52 3.68 7.56
C HIS A 18 1.07 4.43 8.82
N SER A 19 1.99 5.10 9.54
CA SER A 19 1.57 5.96 10.66
C SER A 19 0.64 7.06 10.17
N PRO A 20 -0.51 7.32 10.87
CA PRO A 20 -1.54 8.24 10.40
C PRO A 20 -1.03 9.62 10.02
N GLU A 21 -0.04 10.14 10.76
CA GLU A 21 0.59 11.44 10.53
C GLU A 21 1.36 11.54 9.20
N HIS A 22 1.66 10.41 8.56
CA HIS A 22 2.43 10.36 7.31
C HIS A 22 1.58 10.04 6.08
N VAL A 23 0.36 9.53 6.26
CA VAL A 23 -0.51 9.06 5.15
C VAL A 23 -0.86 10.20 4.21
N GLU A 24 -1.26 11.35 4.76
CA GLU A 24 -1.63 12.52 3.96
C GLU A 24 -0.44 13.02 3.13
N ALA A 25 0.74 13.16 3.75
CA ALA A 25 1.95 13.63 3.07
C ALA A 25 2.39 12.66 1.96
N ALA A 26 2.24 11.36 2.15
CA ALA A 26 2.55 10.36 1.13
C ALA A 26 1.58 10.41 -0.06
N CYS A 27 0.30 10.63 0.20
CA CYS A 27 -0.71 10.83 -0.84
C CYS A 27 -0.44 12.11 -1.62
N GLN A 28 -0.21 13.23 -0.91
CA GLN A 28 0.11 14.52 -1.53
C GLN A 28 1.36 14.43 -2.42
N ARG A 29 2.40 13.75 -1.96
CA ARG A 29 3.59 13.50 -2.76
C ARG A 29 3.28 12.77 -4.07
N SER A 30 2.40 11.76 -4.03
CA SER A 30 1.96 11.04 -5.24
C SER A 30 1.20 11.98 -6.20
N LEU A 31 0.37 12.88 -5.67
CA LEU A 31 -0.36 13.87 -6.46
C LEU A 31 0.59 14.88 -7.11
N ASP A 32 1.55 15.40 -6.35
CA ASP A 32 2.55 16.36 -6.82
C ASP A 32 3.42 15.77 -7.94
N ASP A 33 3.90 14.53 -7.76
CA ASP A 33 4.73 13.84 -8.75
C ASP A 33 3.98 13.55 -10.06
N LEU A 34 2.67 13.34 -9.98
CA LEU A 34 1.82 13.10 -11.14
C LEU A 34 1.23 14.37 -11.73
N GLY A 35 1.32 15.51 -11.04
CA GLY A 35 0.69 16.76 -11.43
C GLY A 35 -0.84 16.67 -11.45
N LEU A 36 -1.43 16.00 -10.45
CA LEU A 36 -2.86 15.73 -10.35
C LEU A 36 -3.46 16.33 -9.08
N ASP A 37 -4.74 16.70 -9.17
CA ASP A 37 -5.51 17.19 -8.03
C ASP A 37 -6.14 16.06 -7.21
N TYR A 38 -6.37 14.90 -7.82
CA TYR A 38 -6.92 13.72 -7.16
C TYR A 38 -6.45 12.42 -7.80
N LEU A 39 -6.50 11.30 -7.03
CA LEU A 39 -6.38 9.94 -7.52
C LEU A 39 -7.77 9.29 -7.61
N ASP A 40 -7.95 8.38 -8.55
CA ASP A 40 -9.17 7.57 -8.61
C ASP A 40 -9.14 6.46 -7.57
N LEU A 41 -7.95 5.90 -7.28
CA LEU A 41 -7.79 4.83 -6.30
C LEU A 41 -6.45 4.96 -5.56
N TYR A 42 -6.47 4.84 -4.22
CA TYR A 42 -5.26 4.78 -3.41
C TYR A 42 -5.26 3.53 -2.55
N LEU A 43 -4.18 2.73 -2.61
CA LEU A 43 -4.11 1.43 -1.97
C LEU A 43 -3.04 1.41 -0.87
N ILE A 44 -3.30 0.73 0.25
CA ILE A 44 -2.22 0.28 1.13
C ILE A 44 -1.44 -0.80 0.37
N HIS A 45 -0.14 -0.59 0.13
CA HIS A 45 0.65 -1.42 -0.77
C HIS A 45 0.87 -2.85 -0.24
N PHE A 46 1.18 -2.98 1.07
CA PHE A 46 1.30 -4.27 1.76
C PHE A 46 0.78 -4.15 3.20
N PRO A 47 0.34 -5.26 3.82
CA PRO A 47 -0.10 -5.26 5.22
C PRO A 47 1.07 -5.26 6.21
N ILE A 48 2.13 -4.52 5.92
CA ILE A 48 3.38 -4.50 6.69
C ILE A 48 3.76 -3.05 6.94
N SER A 49 3.83 -2.66 8.21
CA SER A 49 4.30 -1.33 8.62
C SER A 49 5.79 -1.35 8.91
N LEU A 50 6.51 -0.46 8.27
CA LEU A 50 7.96 -0.24 8.48
C LEU A 50 8.20 1.08 9.20
N ALA A 51 9.37 1.19 9.84
CA ALA A 51 9.81 2.44 10.45
C ALA A 51 9.83 3.56 9.40
N PHE A 52 9.35 4.72 9.81
CA PHE A 52 9.29 5.89 8.94
C PHE A 52 10.67 6.28 8.38
N VAL A 53 10.70 6.56 7.10
CA VAL A 53 11.87 7.14 6.39
C VAL A 53 11.37 8.33 5.61
N PRO A 54 11.84 9.56 5.91
CA PRO A 54 11.37 10.75 5.21
C PRO A 54 11.83 10.76 3.74
N PHE A 55 11.06 11.41 2.89
CA PHE A 55 11.38 11.55 1.45
C PHE A 55 12.73 12.24 1.19
N SER A 56 13.20 13.08 2.12
CA SER A 56 14.51 13.71 2.04
C SER A 56 15.68 12.74 2.20
N GLU A 57 15.47 11.61 2.87
CA GLU A 57 16.48 10.57 3.04
C GLU A 57 16.43 9.53 1.92
N ARG A 58 15.21 9.15 1.50
CA ARG A 58 15.03 8.15 0.44
C ARG A 58 13.78 8.41 -0.40
N TYR A 59 14.00 8.63 -1.69
CA TYR A 59 12.94 8.68 -2.69
C TYR A 59 13.43 8.12 -4.04
N PRO A 60 12.69 7.19 -4.68
CA PRO A 60 11.47 6.54 -4.18
C PRO A 60 11.71 5.70 -2.92
N PRO A 61 10.66 5.47 -2.09
CA PRO A 61 10.79 4.69 -0.87
C PRO A 61 11.09 3.21 -1.16
N GLU A 62 11.87 2.58 -0.29
CA GLU A 62 12.30 1.19 -0.40
C GLU A 62 12.01 0.38 0.88
N TRP A 63 12.27 -0.94 0.84
CA TRP A 63 12.07 -1.85 1.97
C TRP A 63 12.99 -1.59 3.15
N MET A 64 14.20 -1.11 2.89
CA MET A 64 15.21 -0.85 3.92
C MET A 64 15.53 0.64 3.96
N ALA A 65 15.71 1.15 5.17
CA ALA A 65 16.25 2.50 5.35
C ALA A 65 17.70 2.58 4.82
N PRO A 66 18.17 3.77 4.43
CA PRO A 66 19.55 3.95 3.98
C PRO A 66 20.54 3.42 5.03
N GLY A 67 21.49 2.56 4.60
CA GLY A 67 22.51 1.98 5.46
C GLY A 67 22.03 0.93 6.48
N ALA A 68 20.78 0.48 6.39
CA ALA A 68 20.28 -0.56 7.30
C ALA A 68 20.57 -1.97 6.76
N ASP A 69 20.91 -2.89 7.67
CA ASP A 69 21.19 -4.30 7.37
C ASP A 69 19.90 -5.14 7.17
N GLY A 70 18.72 -4.54 7.32
CA GLY A 70 17.44 -5.22 7.19
C GLY A 70 16.24 -4.31 7.39
N MET A 71 15.03 -4.87 7.20
CA MET A 71 13.77 -4.17 7.41
C MET A 71 13.55 -3.88 8.90
N LYS A 72 13.17 -2.65 9.21
CA LYS A 72 12.76 -2.22 10.55
C LYS A 72 11.24 -2.14 10.61
N PHE A 73 10.60 -3.07 11.31
CA PHE A 73 9.15 -3.10 11.48
C PHE A 73 8.69 -2.03 12.46
N ALA A 74 7.54 -1.43 12.18
CA ALA A 74 6.84 -0.51 13.07
C ALA A 74 5.55 -1.15 13.60
N LYS A 75 5.16 -0.82 14.82
CA LYS A 75 3.91 -1.28 15.44
C LYS A 75 2.81 -0.24 15.18
N VAL A 76 2.27 -0.24 13.97
CA VAL A 76 1.16 0.63 13.57
C VAL A 76 -0.09 -0.23 13.37
N PRO A 77 -1.16 -0.04 14.15
CA PRO A 77 -2.42 -0.74 13.93
C PRO A 77 -3.00 -0.39 12.55
N VAL A 78 -3.45 -1.40 11.81
CA VAL A 78 -4.07 -1.19 10.50
C VAL A 78 -5.27 -0.28 10.58
N SER A 79 -6.07 -0.36 11.66
CA SER A 79 -7.21 0.52 11.90
C SER A 79 -6.84 2.01 11.91
N SER A 80 -5.66 2.34 12.46
CA SER A 80 -5.17 3.73 12.47
C SER A 80 -4.79 4.20 11.06
N THR A 81 -4.07 3.35 10.30
CA THR A 81 -3.72 3.65 8.91
C THR A 81 -4.99 3.79 8.06
N TRP A 82 -5.95 2.87 8.25
CA TRP A 82 -7.19 2.90 7.47
C TRP A 82 -8.02 4.15 7.75
N ALA A 83 -8.13 4.58 9.00
CA ALA A 83 -8.82 5.82 9.36
C ALA A 83 -8.18 7.06 8.68
N ALA A 84 -6.86 7.07 8.53
CA ALA A 84 -6.18 8.13 7.78
C ALA A 84 -6.41 8.02 6.26
N MET A 85 -6.56 6.81 5.71
CA MET A 85 -6.96 6.60 4.32
C MET A 85 -8.40 7.08 4.06
N GLU A 86 -9.34 6.78 4.98
CA GLU A 86 -10.72 7.25 4.91
C GLU A 86 -10.78 8.79 4.88
N LYS A 87 -9.93 9.45 5.67
CA LYS A 87 -9.82 10.92 5.67
C LYS A 87 -9.39 11.48 4.30
N LEU A 88 -8.55 10.79 3.54
CA LEU A 88 -8.18 11.23 2.18
C LEU A 88 -9.40 11.25 1.24
N VAL A 89 -10.36 10.34 1.43
CA VAL A 89 -11.63 10.33 0.68
C VAL A 89 -12.49 11.51 1.11
N GLU A 90 -12.64 11.73 2.43
CA GLU A 90 -13.39 12.86 2.99
C GLU A 90 -12.85 14.23 2.50
N ASP A 91 -11.51 14.33 2.41
CA ASP A 91 -10.81 15.54 1.93
C ASP A 91 -10.82 15.67 0.38
N GLY A 92 -11.37 14.70 -0.35
CA GLY A 92 -11.48 14.72 -1.81
C GLY A 92 -10.16 14.50 -2.57
N ARG A 93 -9.10 14.08 -1.90
CA ARG A 93 -7.79 13.78 -2.52
C ARG A 93 -7.80 12.47 -3.30
N VAL A 94 -8.64 11.53 -2.90
CA VAL A 94 -8.83 10.24 -3.57
C VAL A 94 -10.33 9.95 -3.67
N LYS A 95 -10.77 9.28 -4.74
CA LYS A 95 -12.17 8.87 -4.89
C LYS A 95 -12.46 7.59 -4.12
N ASP A 96 -11.57 6.60 -4.28
CA ASP A 96 -11.70 5.29 -3.66
C ASP A 96 -10.40 4.88 -2.98
N ILE A 97 -10.54 4.03 -1.95
CA ILE A 97 -9.42 3.44 -1.21
C ILE A 97 -9.51 1.92 -1.23
N GLY A 98 -8.37 1.27 -1.09
CA GLY A 98 -8.31 -0.18 -1.10
C GLY A 98 -7.00 -0.71 -0.52
N VAL A 99 -6.79 -2.01 -0.68
CA VAL A 99 -5.64 -2.70 -0.15
C VAL A 99 -4.97 -3.56 -1.21
N SER A 100 -3.68 -3.84 -1.02
CA SER A 100 -2.92 -4.69 -1.92
C SER A 100 -2.13 -5.73 -1.14
N ASN A 101 -2.03 -6.94 -1.71
CA ASN A 101 -1.26 -8.05 -1.14
C ASN A 101 -1.74 -8.53 0.25
N TRP A 102 -3.02 -8.41 0.53
CA TRP A 102 -3.63 -8.82 1.80
C TRP A 102 -4.18 -10.24 1.72
N SER A 103 -4.16 -10.93 2.86
CA SER A 103 -4.84 -12.21 3.03
C SER A 103 -6.34 -12.01 3.28
N SER A 104 -7.12 -13.07 3.09
CA SER A 104 -8.56 -13.06 3.43
C SER A 104 -8.82 -12.79 4.91
N GLN A 105 -7.90 -13.19 5.81
CA GLN A 105 -7.97 -12.87 7.24
C GLN A 105 -7.79 -11.37 7.50
N GLY A 106 -6.76 -10.76 6.92
CA GLY A 106 -6.52 -9.32 7.04
C GLY A 106 -7.68 -8.50 6.49
N LEU A 107 -8.27 -8.95 5.36
CA LEU A 107 -9.44 -8.28 4.80
C LEU A 107 -10.66 -8.38 5.72
N ARG A 108 -10.91 -9.55 6.33
CA ARG A 108 -12.00 -9.71 7.30
C ARG A 108 -11.82 -8.83 8.54
N ASP A 109 -10.58 -8.73 9.03
CA ASP A 109 -10.25 -7.85 10.15
C ASP A 109 -10.56 -6.39 9.78
N LEU A 110 -10.08 -5.92 8.63
CA LEU A 110 -10.35 -4.57 8.12
C LEU A 110 -11.85 -4.28 8.03
N LEU A 111 -12.63 -5.21 7.45
CA LEU A 111 -14.08 -5.06 7.28
C LEU A 111 -14.85 -4.99 8.61
N SER A 112 -14.24 -5.40 9.74
CA SER A 112 -14.90 -5.36 11.05
C SER A 112 -14.93 -3.96 11.67
N TYR A 113 -14.08 -3.03 11.24
CA TYR A 113 -13.97 -1.68 11.81
C TYR A 113 -13.98 -0.53 10.79
N CYS A 114 -13.81 -0.79 9.50
CA CYS A 114 -13.79 0.25 8.49
C CYS A 114 -15.15 0.97 8.37
N LYS A 115 -15.14 2.28 8.17
CA LYS A 115 -16.32 3.09 7.82
C LYS A 115 -16.54 3.11 6.31
N ILE A 116 -15.45 3.26 5.55
CA ILE A 116 -15.43 3.15 4.09
C ILE A 116 -14.82 1.78 3.76
N GLN A 117 -15.58 0.93 3.07
CA GLN A 117 -15.09 -0.38 2.67
C GLN A 117 -14.00 -0.26 1.59
N PRO A 118 -12.99 -1.16 1.60
CA PRO A 118 -12.02 -1.20 0.51
C PRO A 118 -12.72 -1.54 -0.82
N ALA A 119 -12.57 -0.66 -1.82
CA ALA A 119 -13.13 -0.85 -3.15
C ALA A 119 -12.44 -1.97 -3.92
N VAL A 120 -11.15 -2.22 -3.64
CA VAL A 120 -10.31 -3.18 -4.36
C VAL A 120 -9.37 -3.91 -3.39
N LEU A 121 -9.21 -5.21 -3.63
CA LEU A 121 -8.09 -6.01 -3.16
C LEU A 121 -7.21 -6.38 -4.37
N GLN A 122 -6.08 -5.70 -4.55
CA GLN A 122 -5.13 -6.00 -5.62
C GLN A 122 -4.09 -7.01 -5.13
N VAL A 123 -4.03 -8.18 -5.78
CA VAL A 123 -3.08 -9.26 -5.40
C VAL A 123 -2.15 -9.58 -6.55
N LEU A 124 -0.86 -9.74 -6.24
CA LEU A 124 0.12 -10.24 -7.19
C LEU A 124 0.09 -11.78 -7.21
N CYS A 125 -0.41 -12.38 -8.28
CA CYS A 125 -0.58 -13.85 -8.40
C CYS A 125 0.75 -14.67 -8.39
N LYS A 126 1.92 -14.04 -8.39
CA LYS A 126 3.23 -14.71 -8.28
C LYS A 126 3.86 -14.62 -6.88
N PHE A 127 3.06 -14.41 -5.86
CA PHE A 127 3.52 -14.06 -4.51
C PHE A 127 4.35 -15.12 -3.79
N GLY A 128 4.25 -16.40 -4.17
CA GLY A 128 5.00 -17.48 -3.53
C GLY A 128 6.53 -17.39 -3.68
N ARG A 129 7.03 -16.62 -4.64
CA ARG A 129 8.48 -16.49 -4.88
C ARG A 129 9.11 -15.27 -4.20
N VAL A 130 8.39 -14.15 -4.17
CA VAL A 130 8.93 -12.87 -3.66
C VAL A 130 8.96 -12.85 -2.13
N MET A 131 7.96 -13.44 -1.45
CA MET A 131 7.95 -13.48 0.02
C MET A 131 8.89 -14.56 0.59
N GLY A 132 9.14 -15.63 -0.13
CA GLY A 132 10.15 -16.63 0.25
C GLY A 132 11.55 -16.03 0.32
N ASP A 133 11.90 -15.17 -0.63
CA ASP A 133 13.21 -14.51 -0.69
C ASP A 133 13.33 -13.38 0.35
N VAL A 134 12.22 -12.73 0.71
CA VAL A 134 12.20 -11.62 1.68
C VAL A 134 12.16 -12.11 3.13
N LEU A 135 11.54 -13.26 3.41
CA LEU A 135 11.37 -13.80 4.77
C LEU A 135 12.38 -14.89 5.13
N GLY A 136 13.36 -15.17 4.27
CA GLY A 136 14.46 -16.09 4.55
C GLY A 136 14.04 -17.56 4.68
N GLY A 137 13.97 -18.26 3.55
CA GLY A 137 14.05 -19.70 3.51
C GLY A 137 12.73 -20.47 3.58
N GLY A 138 11.98 -20.47 2.50
CA GLY A 138 10.98 -21.48 2.21
C GLY A 138 11.38 -22.31 1.00
N ALA A 139 11.24 -23.64 1.07
CA ALA A 139 11.47 -24.53 -0.05
C ALA A 139 10.64 -24.11 -1.28
N PRO A 140 11.13 -24.29 -2.50
CA PRO A 140 10.39 -23.93 -3.70
C PRO A 140 9.06 -24.71 -3.78
N LEU A 141 7.98 -23.97 -4.02
CA LEU A 141 6.67 -24.57 -4.26
C LEU A 141 6.73 -25.46 -5.51
N PRO A 142 6.02 -26.60 -5.51
CA PRO A 142 5.95 -27.47 -6.68
C PRO A 142 5.30 -26.73 -7.87
N PRO A 143 5.67 -27.08 -9.11
CA PRO A 143 5.10 -26.45 -10.30
C PRO A 143 3.57 -26.65 -10.36
N VAL A 144 2.86 -25.58 -10.69
CA VAL A 144 1.43 -25.63 -10.93
C VAL A 144 1.14 -26.51 -12.15
N PRO A 145 0.23 -27.52 -12.06
CA PRO A 145 -0.15 -28.32 -13.21
C PRO A 145 -0.72 -27.40 -14.30
N GLN A 146 -0.17 -27.50 -15.52
CA GLN A 146 -0.77 -26.84 -16.66
C GLN A 146 -2.07 -27.59 -17.01
N ALA A 147 -3.19 -26.85 -17.01
CA ALA A 147 -4.44 -27.38 -17.52
C ALA A 147 -4.28 -27.67 -19.03
N GLY A 148 -4.48 -28.93 -19.40
CA GLY A 148 -4.57 -29.38 -20.79
C GLY A 148 -5.88 -28.98 -21.43
#